data_0748cef5a16511764f845f379ba92007
#
_entry.id   0748cef5a16511764f845f379ba92007
#
_cell.length_a   1.000
_cell.length_b   1.000
_cell.length_c   1.000
_cell.angle_alpha   90.00
_cell.angle_beta   90.00
_cell.angle_gamma   90.00
#
_symmetry.space_group_name_H-M   'P 1'
#
loop_
_entity.id
_entity.type
_entity.pdbx_description
1 polymer ?
#
loop_
_entity_poly.entity_id
_entity_poly.type
_entity_poly.pdbx_seq_one_letter_code
_entity_poly.pdbx_strand_id
1 'polypeptide(L)'
;PQSEAEEKTVSEDLMSDVNEEVALKDYVPRFENQAINFTGEDMGSDRAMMIVLLYMVIVIMAFVFAITTSNTIEKEANVIGTLRASGYTRGELIRHYMAMPCIVTLISAVLGNILGYTVMKNICAGMYYGSYSLPTYETVWNAEAFLETTVVPVVLMILINFWILYRKLKLSPLQFLRRDLSRKKKRRAVRLNPSLRFFTRFRIRVLLQNAANYLMMFIGIQFAYVLLMFGLVMQPILEHYQELITDNMIADYQYILNMPVSEMNDKYKLKMLFSMLQFEQNVETENEDAEKFSAYTLRTTDESYMLEDILLYGIEPDSRYVHLSLKEDEVYISSAYAEKFGLQKGDTITLKEKYEDQTYTFTVTGTYPYEAGLTVFMTRDHLNEVFDLGDDMFGGYFSNTEITDIDEKYIGSVLDLYSLTKVTRQLVLSMGEMMKLVCGFAILIFVILVYLLSKIIIEKNAQSISMTKILGYSRGEIARLYILPTSIMVVLCV
;
A
#
# COMPACT_ATOMS: atom_id res chain seq x y z
N PRO A 1 12.03 -31.70 6.99
CA PRO A 1 11.34 -30.81 7.92
C PRO A 1 9.85 -30.78 7.63
N GLN A 2 9.04 -30.70 8.68
CA GLN A 2 7.57 -30.68 8.56
C GLN A 2 7.01 -29.24 8.68
N SER A 3 7.86 -28.29 9.08
CA SER A 3 7.53 -26.87 9.19
C SER A 3 8.72 -26.01 8.77
N GLU A 4 8.46 -24.76 8.43
CA GLU A 4 9.48 -23.77 8.07
C GLU A 4 10.47 -23.51 9.24
N ALA A 5 9.98 -23.48 10.47
CA ALA A 5 10.82 -23.32 11.66
C ALA A 5 11.78 -24.53 11.84
N GLU A 6 11.31 -25.76 11.58
CA GLU A 6 12.17 -26.95 11.61
C GLU A 6 13.19 -26.94 10.44
N GLU A 7 12.77 -26.47 9.26
CA GLU A 7 13.65 -26.30 8.10
C GLU A 7 14.77 -25.29 8.41
N LYS A 8 14.43 -24.17 9.06
CA LYS A 8 15.39 -23.15 9.46
C LYS A 8 16.45 -23.72 10.40
N THR A 9 16.03 -24.37 11.50
CA THR A 9 16.95 -24.95 12.48
C THR A 9 17.86 -26.01 11.85
N VAL A 10 17.31 -26.95 11.08
CA VAL A 10 18.09 -28.01 10.42
C VAL A 10 19.06 -27.44 9.39
N SER A 11 18.71 -26.36 8.70
CA SER A 11 19.60 -25.72 7.73
C SER A 11 20.70 -24.92 8.41
N GLU A 12 20.44 -24.26 9.52
CA GLU A 12 21.43 -23.56 10.33
C GLU A 12 22.45 -24.54 10.93
N ASP A 13 22.00 -25.66 11.51
CA ASP A 13 22.86 -26.72 12.03
C ASP A 13 23.75 -27.29 10.90
N LEU A 14 23.16 -27.61 9.74
CA LEU A 14 23.90 -28.14 8.59
C LEU A 14 24.95 -27.14 8.07
N MET A 15 24.59 -25.84 8.03
CA MET A 15 25.55 -24.82 7.59
C MET A 15 26.72 -24.70 8.56
N SER A 16 26.46 -24.71 9.87
CA SER A 16 27.52 -24.69 10.89
C SER A 16 28.47 -25.90 10.74
N ASP A 17 27.90 -27.10 10.63
CA ASP A 17 28.68 -28.33 10.45
C ASP A 17 29.54 -28.30 9.17
N VAL A 18 28.99 -27.80 8.06
CA VAL A 18 29.71 -27.72 6.78
C VAL A 18 30.77 -26.63 6.82
N ASN A 19 30.50 -25.48 7.46
CA ASN A 19 31.45 -24.39 7.56
C ASN A 19 32.68 -24.74 8.42
N GLU A 20 32.53 -25.64 9.41
CA GLU A 20 33.65 -26.19 10.17
C GLU A 20 34.62 -27.01 9.30
N GLU A 21 34.11 -27.70 8.27
CA GLU A 21 34.92 -28.58 7.41
C GLU A 21 35.42 -27.89 6.12
N VAL A 22 34.59 -27.00 5.55
CA VAL A 22 34.84 -26.29 4.29
C VAL A 22 34.29 -24.88 4.36
N ALA A 23 35.09 -23.86 4.05
CA ALA A 23 34.62 -22.48 3.99
C ALA A 23 33.46 -22.33 2.98
N LEU A 24 32.31 -21.95 3.46
CA LEU A 24 31.13 -21.69 2.65
C LEU A 24 31.24 -20.31 2.02
N LYS A 25 31.15 -20.25 0.71
CA LYS A 25 31.06 -18.98 0.00
C LYS A 25 29.65 -18.38 0.09
N ASP A 26 28.64 -19.21 -0.13
CA ASP A 26 27.24 -18.83 -0.03
C ASP A 26 26.37 -20.07 0.16
N TYR A 27 25.29 -19.91 0.91
CA TYR A 27 24.25 -20.90 1.10
C TYR A 27 22.89 -20.22 1.16
N VAL A 28 22.00 -20.60 0.27
CA VAL A 28 20.66 -20.04 0.20
C VAL A 28 19.65 -21.13 0.51
N PRO A 29 19.13 -21.24 1.74
CA PRO A 29 18.09 -22.19 2.06
C PRO A 29 16.80 -21.86 1.30
N ARG A 30 15.93 -22.85 1.12
CA ARG A 30 14.71 -22.68 0.34
C ARG A 30 13.83 -21.53 0.85
N PHE A 31 13.68 -21.38 2.16
CA PHE A 31 12.83 -20.35 2.76
C PHE A 31 13.39 -18.91 2.58
N GLU A 32 14.70 -18.76 2.33
CA GLU A 32 15.34 -17.47 2.02
C GLU A 32 15.48 -17.24 0.50
N ASN A 33 15.28 -18.28 -0.31
CA ASN A 33 15.49 -18.19 -1.75
C ASN A 33 14.42 -17.32 -2.41
N GLN A 34 14.75 -16.07 -2.67
CA GLN A 34 13.86 -15.10 -3.31
C GLN A 34 13.43 -15.53 -4.72
N ALA A 35 14.22 -16.27 -5.44
CA ALA A 35 13.83 -16.82 -6.75
C ALA A 35 12.65 -17.81 -6.63
N ILE A 36 12.44 -18.42 -5.47
CA ILE A 36 11.33 -19.33 -5.20
C ILE A 36 10.17 -18.58 -4.54
N ASN A 37 10.46 -17.73 -3.55
CA ASN A 37 9.46 -17.19 -2.63
C ASN A 37 8.85 -15.87 -3.11
N PHE A 38 9.63 -15.01 -3.81
CA PHE A 38 9.23 -13.65 -4.18
C PHE A 38 7.88 -13.58 -4.89
N THR A 39 7.62 -14.47 -5.84
CA THR A 39 6.34 -14.49 -6.57
C THR A 39 5.15 -14.80 -5.64
N GLY A 40 5.34 -15.73 -4.68
CA GLY A 40 4.30 -16.08 -3.72
C GLY A 40 4.02 -14.96 -2.73
N GLU A 41 5.05 -14.28 -2.28
CA GLU A 41 4.97 -13.14 -1.36
C GLU A 41 4.33 -11.92 -2.03
N ASP A 42 4.71 -11.62 -3.27
CA ASP A 42 4.12 -10.55 -4.07
C ASP A 42 2.62 -10.78 -4.31
N MET A 43 2.24 -11.99 -4.74
CA MET A 43 0.83 -12.38 -4.87
C MET A 43 0.08 -12.30 -3.53
N GLY A 44 0.73 -12.65 -2.42
CA GLY A 44 0.18 -12.56 -1.08
C GLY A 44 -0.10 -11.11 -0.65
N SER A 45 0.83 -10.22 -0.90
CA SER A 45 0.71 -8.78 -0.64
C SER A 45 -0.40 -8.15 -1.49
N ASP A 46 -0.44 -8.46 -2.79
CA ASP A 46 -1.50 -8.01 -3.69
C ASP A 46 -2.88 -8.50 -3.24
N ARG A 47 -2.98 -9.77 -2.80
CA ARG A 47 -4.22 -10.31 -2.23
C ARG A 47 -4.67 -9.53 -1.01
N ALA A 48 -3.77 -9.24 -0.07
CA ALA A 48 -4.08 -8.47 1.14
C ALA A 48 -4.57 -7.05 0.79
N MET A 49 -3.90 -6.39 -0.15
CA MET A 49 -4.30 -5.08 -0.66
C MET A 49 -5.70 -5.12 -1.31
N MET A 50 -5.98 -6.12 -2.14
CA MET A 50 -7.29 -6.30 -2.77
C MET A 50 -8.41 -6.57 -1.78
N ILE A 51 -8.14 -7.29 -0.69
CA ILE A 51 -9.10 -7.50 0.40
C ILE A 51 -9.44 -6.17 1.08
N VAL A 52 -8.46 -5.32 1.36
CA VAL A 52 -8.71 -3.97 1.91
C VAL A 52 -9.58 -3.14 0.98
N LEU A 53 -9.27 -3.12 -0.33
CA LEU A 53 -10.08 -2.43 -1.33
C LEU A 53 -11.50 -3.00 -1.41
N LEU A 54 -11.66 -4.31 -1.36
CA LEU A 54 -12.95 -4.98 -1.34
C LEU A 54 -13.80 -4.49 -0.15
N TYR A 55 -13.24 -4.48 1.06
CA TYR A 55 -13.97 -4.01 2.24
C TYR A 55 -14.30 -2.52 2.18
N MET A 56 -13.44 -1.68 1.62
CA MET A 56 -13.77 -0.27 1.35
C MET A 56 -14.98 -0.15 0.43
N VAL A 57 -15.02 -0.89 -0.66
CA VAL A 57 -16.15 -0.89 -1.60
C VAL A 57 -17.42 -1.41 -0.93
N ILE A 58 -17.35 -2.46 -0.12
CA ILE A 58 -18.48 -3.00 0.65
C ILE A 58 -19.05 -1.93 1.61
N VAL A 59 -18.20 -1.18 2.31
CA VAL A 59 -18.63 -0.09 3.19
C VAL A 59 -19.35 1.02 2.41
N ILE A 60 -18.79 1.42 1.26
CA ILE A 60 -19.43 2.40 0.36
C ILE A 60 -20.81 1.91 -0.09
N MET A 61 -20.90 0.67 -0.56
CA MET A 61 -22.15 0.08 -1.02
C MET A 61 -23.17 -0.05 0.11
N ALA A 62 -22.76 -0.49 1.28
CA ALA A 62 -23.59 -0.55 2.49
C ALA A 62 -24.21 0.82 2.81
N PHE A 63 -23.38 1.86 2.75
CA PHE A 63 -23.82 3.24 2.96
C PHE A 63 -24.83 3.70 1.91
N VAL A 64 -24.58 3.43 0.63
CA VAL A 64 -25.48 3.75 -0.49
C VAL A 64 -26.82 3.06 -0.33
N PHE A 65 -26.84 1.77 -0.03
CA PHE A 65 -28.08 1.01 0.18
C PHE A 65 -28.84 1.52 1.41
N ALA A 66 -28.14 1.83 2.50
CA ALA A 66 -28.74 2.38 3.70
C ALA A 66 -29.52 3.68 3.42
N ILE A 67 -28.89 4.58 2.68
CA ILE A 67 -29.51 5.87 2.31
C ILE A 67 -30.65 5.67 1.33
N THR A 68 -30.46 4.87 0.30
CA THR A 68 -31.49 4.62 -0.74
C THR A 68 -32.74 3.99 -0.15
N THR A 69 -32.59 2.94 0.68
CA THR A 69 -33.70 2.27 1.36
C THR A 69 -34.43 3.22 2.31
N SER A 70 -33.67 4.01 3.09
CA SER A 70 -34.26 5.01 3.99
C SER A 70 -35.06 6.06 3.21
N ASN A 71 -34.55 6.51 2.07
CA ASN A 71 -35.19 7.51 1.24
C ASN A 71 -36.46 6.95 0.56
N THR A 72 -36.42 5.71 0.08
CA THR A 72 -37.61 5.03 -0.48
C THR A 72 -38.73 4.97 0.54
N ILE A 73 -38.48 4.60 1.79
CA ILE A 73 -39.47 4.57 2.86
C ILE A 73 -40.05 5.98 3.11
N GLU A 74 -39.19 7.00 3.13
CA GLU A 74 -39.64 8.38 3.34
C GLU A 74 -40.52 8.90 2.20
N LYS A 75 -40.19 8.50 0.96
CA LYS A 75 -40.96 8.85 -0.24
C LYS A 75 -42.33 8.20 -0.24
N GLU A 76 -42.39 6.92 0.10
CA GLU A 76 -43.59 6.11 0.11
C GLU A 76 -44.35 6.09 1.45
N ALA A 77 -44.01 7.03 2.36
CA ALA A 77 -44.57 7.08 3.70
C ALA A 77 -46.11 7.02 3.72
N ASN A 78 -46.77 7.77 2.85
CA ASN A 78 -48.24 7.78 2.79
C ASN A 78 -48.82 6.41 2.42
N VAL A 79 -48.20 5.75 1.42
CA VAL A 79 -48.60 4.41 0.98
C VAL A 79 -48.42 3.41 2.11
N ILE A 80 -47.26 3.44 2.77
CA ILE A 80 -46.94 2.60 3.93
C ILE A 80 -47.94 2.84 5.06
N GLY A 81 -48.25 4.11 5.33
CA GLY A 81 -49.22 4.50 6.35
C GLY A 81 -50.61 3.97 6.08
N THR A 82 -51.09 4.07 4.83
CA THR A 82 -52.38 3.54 4.40
C THR A 82 -52.44 2.03 4.48
N LEU A 83 -51.42 1.31 3.96
CA LEU A 83 -51.34 -0.14 4.03
C LEU A 83 -51.32 -0.63 5.49
N ARG A 84 -50.59 0.04 6.34
CA ARG A 84 -50.55 -0.27 7.78
C ARG A 84 -51.88 -0.01 8.47
N ALA A 85 -52.61 1.04 8.09
CA ALA A 85 -53.96 1.35 8.58
C ALA A 85 -55.00 0.33 8.07
N SER A 86 -54.81 -0.23 6.88
CA SER A 86 -55.63 -1.28 6.32
C SER A 86 -55.34 -2.70 6.85
N GLY A 87 -54.42 -2.83 7.83
CA GLY A 87 -54.17 -4.09 8.52
C GLY A 87 -52.94 -4.85 8.09
N TYR A 88 -52.17 -4.37 7.10
CA TYR A 88 -50.89 -5.01 6.75
C TYR A 88 -49.92 -5.03 7.90
N THR A 89 -49.27 -6.17 8.13
CA THR A 89 -48.28 -6.37 9.18
C THR A 89 -46.95 -5.77 8.82
N ARG A 90 -46.11 -5.52 9.85
CA ARG A 90 -44.73 -5.07 9.63
C ARG A 90 -43.91 -6.05 8.82
N GLY A 91 -44.13 -7.37 9.07
CA GLY A 91 -43.39 -8.43 8.41
C GLY A 91 -43.67 -8.50 6.90
N GLU A 92 -44.93 -8.31 6.50
CA GLU A 92 -45.29 -8.26 5.09
C GLU A 92 -44.64 -7.10 4.36
N LEU A 93 -44.65 -5.92 4.97
CA LEU A 93 -43.98 -4.74 4.40
C LEU A 93 -42.46 -4.90 4.35
N ILE A 94 -41.82 -5.45 5.41
CA ILE A 94 -40.40 -5.75 5.37
C ILE A 94 -40.10 -6.70 4.20
N ARG A 95 -40.85 -7.79 4.06
CA ARG A 95 -40.63 -8.75 2.97
C ARG A 95 -40.80 -8.09 1.58
N HIS A 96 -41.78 -7.22 1.43
CA HIS A 96 -42.02 -6.50 0.17
C HIS A 96 -40.84 -5.57 -0.18
N TYR A 97 -40.43 -4.70 0.76
CA TYR A 97 -39.35 -3.74 0.52
C TYR A 97 -37.94 -4.38 0.50
N MET A 98 -37.78 -5.58 1.08
CA MET A 98 -36.57 -6.37 0.96
C MET A 98 -36.41 -7.06 -0.39
N ALA A 99 -37.49 -7.36 -1.08
CA ALA A 99 -37.44 -8.16 -2.32
C ALA A 99 -36.52 -7.54 -3.37
N MET A 100 -36.66 -6.23 -3.67
CA MET A 100 -35.82 -5.55 -4.66
C MET A 100 -34.34 -5.50 -4.29
N PRO A 101 -33.94 -5.04 -3.10
CA PRO A 101 -32.53 -5.08 -2.70
C PRO A 101 -31.93 -6.50 -2.76
N CYS A 102 -32.67 -7.53 -2.33
CA CYS A 102 -32.19 -8.91 -2.38
C CYS A 102 -32.01 -9.40 -3.82
N ILE A 103 -32.98 -9.17 -4.69
CA ILE A 103 -32.89 -9.57 -6.10
C ILE A 103 -31.73 -8.90 -6.81
N VAL A 104 -31.58 -7.57 -6.64
CA VAL A 104 -30.47 -6.80 -7.24
C VAL A 104 -29.13 -7.31 -6.73
N THR A 105 -28.99 -7.52 -5.42
CA THR A 105 -27.73 -8.01 -4.82
C THR A 105 -27.37 -9.40 -5.33
N LEU A 106 -28.34 -10.32 -5.40
CA LEU A 106 -28.12 -11.69 -5.92
C LEU A 106 -27.72 -11.69 -7.40
N ILE A 107 -28.44 -10.93 -8.23
CA ILE A 107 -28.11 -10.81 -9.66
C ILE A 107 -26.69 -10.21 -9.81
N SER A 108 -26.38 -9.15 -9.08
CA SER A 108 -25.08 -8.50 -9.11
C SER A 108 -23.97 -9.45 -8.66
N ALA A 109 -24.21 -10.28 -7.63
CA ALA A 109 -23.25 -11.27 -7.15
C ALA A 109 -22.98 -12.35 -8.23
N VAL A 110 -24.02 -12.84 -8.91
CA VAL A 110 -23.84 -13.81 -10.01
C VAL A 110 -23.10 -13.20 -11.18
N LEU A 111 -23.47 -11.98 -11.61
CA LEU A 111 -22.77 -11.27 -12.70
C LEU A 111 -21.31 -10.96 -12.32
N GLY A 112 -21.07 -10.56 -11.09
CA GLY A 112 -19.72 -10.31 -10.59
C GLY A 112 -18.84 -11.56 -10.64
N ASN A 113 -19.37 -12.72 -10.22
CA ASN A 113 -18.65 -13.99 -10.33
C ASN A 113 -18.37 -14.37 -11.79
N ILE A 114 -19.36 -14.25 -12.68
CA ILE A 114 -19.16 -14.54 -14.10
C ILE A 114 -18.03 -13.65 -14.68
N LEU A 115 -18.10 -12.32 -14.43
CA LEU A 115 -17.08 -11.38 -14.91
C LEU A 115 -15.71 -11.66 -14.27
N GLY A 116 -15.67 -12.00 -12.99
CA GLY A 116 -14.44 -12.36 -12.28
C GLY A 116 -13.75 -13.56 -12.92
N TYR A 117 -14.47 -14.65 -13.10
CA TYR A 117 -13.92 -15.89 -13.66
C TYR A 117 -13.79 -15.91 -15.20
N THR A 118 -14.27 -14.90 -15.92
CA THR A 118 -14.11 -14.82 -17.38
C THR A 118 -13.19 -13.71 -17.84
N VAL A 119 -13.44 -12.49 -17.44
CA VAL A 119 -12.72 -11.30 -17.91
C VAL A 119 -11.58 -10.93 -16.97
N MET A 120 -11.88 -10.70 -15.68
CA MET A 120 -10.91 -10.18 -14.72
C MET A 120 -9.76 -11.15 -14.48
N LYS A 121 -10.01 -12.45 -14.45
CA LYS A 121 -8.94 -13.45 -14.31
C LYS A 121 -7.84 -13.30 -15.36
N ASN A 122 -8.20 -13.03 -16.62
CA ASN A 122 -7.23 -12.89 -17.69
C ASN A 122 -6.43 -11.60 -17.57
N ILE A 123 -7.04 -10.52 -17.07
CA ILE A 123 -6.36 -9.25 -16.81
C ILE A 123 -5.35 -9.44 -15.68
N CYS A 124 -5.78 -10.00 -14.55
CA CYS A 124 -4.89 -10.26 -13.41
C CYS A 124 -3.78 -11.26 -13.76
N ALA A 125 -4.11 -12.37 -14.44
CA ALA A 125 -3.10 -13.31 -14.88
C ALA A 125 -2.07 -12.65 -15.82
N GLY A 126 -2.52 -11.81 -16.76
CA GLY A 126 -1.64 -11.09 -17.69
C GLY A 126 -0.61 -10.20 -16.99
N MET A 127 -0.94 -9.60 -15.86
CA MET A 127 -0.01 -8.82 -15.05
C MET A 127 1.15 -9.67 -14.54
N TYR A 128 0.84 -10.81 -13.92
CA TYR A 128 1.87 -11.72 -13.38
C TYR A 128 2.69 -12.39 -14.47
N TYR A 129 2.08 -12.80 -15.59
CA TYR A 129 2.81 -13.35 -16.74
C TYR A 129 3.68 -12.32 -17.47
N GLY A 130 3.38 -11.03 -17.33
CA GLY A 130 4.23 -9.94 -17.80
C GLY A 130 5.49 -9.73 -16.95
N SER A 131 5.45 -10.16 -15.69
CA SER A 131 6.51 -9.91 -14.71
C SER A 131 7.29 -11.17 -14.34
N TYR A 132 6.67 -12.35 -14.40
CA TYR A 132 7.23 -13.61 -13.92
C TYR A 132 7.15 -14.72 -14.98
N SER A 133 8.13 -15.63 -14.97
CA SER A 133 8.08 -16.88 -15.72
C SER A 133 7.26 -17.92 -14.94
N LEU A 134 5.96 -17.94 -15.15
CA LEU A 134 5.03 -18.81 -14.44
C LEU A 134 4.64 -20.03 -15.27
N PRO A 135 4.25 -21.15 -14.64
CA PRO A 135 3.68 -22.31 -15.33
C PRO A 135 2.35 -21.97 -15.97
N THR A 136 1.84 -22.85 -16.82
CA THR A 136 0.56 -22.65 -17.51
C THR A 136 -0.57 -22.35 -16.53
N TYR A 137 -1.33 -21.28 -16.80
CA TYR A 137 -2.43 -20.85 -15.94
C TYR A 137 -3.60 -21.82 -15.98
N GLU A 138 -3.95 -22.34 -14.81
CA GLU A 138 -5.16 -23.15 -14.61
C GLU A 138 -6.13 -22.45 -13.66
N THR A 139 -7.40 -22.35 -14.08
CA THR A 139 -8.42 -21.72 -13.24
C THR A 139 -8.92 -22.68 -12.19
N VAL A 140 -8.63 -22.42 -10.94
CA VAL A 140 -9.13 -23.20 -9.80
C VAL A 140 -10.18 -22.40 -9.06
N TRP A 141 -11.30 -23.07 -8.71
CA TRP A 141 -12.32 -22.45 -7.86
C TRP A 141 -11.83 -22.36 -6.41
N ASN A 142 -11.90 -21.18 -5.82
CA ASN A 142 -11.51 -20.93 -4.43
C ASN A 142 -12.71 -20.59 -3.58
N ALA A 143 -13.01 -21.46 -2.58
CA ALA A 143 -14.13 -21.30 -1.67
C ALA A 143 -14.00 -20.07 -0.77
N GLU A 144 -12.81 -19.74 -0.31
CA GLU A 144 -12.53 -18.57 0.51
C GLU A 144 -12.78 -17.28 -0.27
N ALA A 145 -12.24 -17.16 -1.47
CA ALA A 145 -12.51 -16.02 -2.35
C ALA A 145 -14.01 -15.86 -2.65
N PHE A 146 -14.74 -16.96 -2.89
CA PHE A 146 -16.19 -16.90 -3.07
C PHE A 146 -16.92 -16.42 -1.82
N LEU A 147 -16.49 -16.85 -0.64
CA LEU A 147 -17.07 -16.44 0.63
C LEU A 147 -16.86 -14.93 0.86
N GLU A 148 -15.65 -14.43 0.67
CA GLU A 148 -15.29 -13.03 0.89
C GLU A 148 -15.91 -12.09 -0.14
N THR A 149 -15.91 -12.44 -1.42
CA THR A 149 -16.38 -11.57 -2.50
C THR A 149 -17.88 -11.67 -2.77
N THR A 150 -18.52 -12.75 -2.37
CA THR A 150 -19.94 -13.01 -2.68
C THR A 150 -20.79 -13.14 -1.43
N VAL A 151 -20.47 -14.09 -0.53
CA VAL A 151 -21.34 -14.39 0.61
C VAL A 151 -21.34 -13.24 1.62
N VAL A 152 -20.16 -12.73 1.98
CA VAL A 152 -20.04 -11.62 2.94
C VAL A 152 -20.76 -10.36 2.47
N PRO A 153 -20.54 -9.83 1.23
CA PRO A 153 -21.29 -8.68 0.73
C PRO A 153 -22.81 -8.90 0.68
N VAL A 154 -23.26 -10.06 0.21
CA VAL A 154 -24.71 -10.39 0.13
C VAL A 154 -25.34 -10.39 1.52
N VAL A 155 -24.71 -11.07 2.48
CA VAL A 155 -25.22 -11.14 3.87
C VAL A 155 -25.24 -9.75 4.51
N LEU A 156 -24.17 -8.98 4.37
CA LEU A 156 -24.10 -7.61 4.89
C LEU A 156 -25.20 -6.73 4.29
N MET A 157 -25.41 -6.79 2.97
CA MET A 157 -26.47 -6.02 2.30
C MET A 157 -27.87 -6.39 2.80
N ILE A 158 -28.14 -7.69 2.97
CA ILE A 158 -29.41 -8.15 3.52
C ILE A 158 -29.59 -7.65 4.96
N LEU A 159 -28.58 -7.80 5.81
CA LEU A 159 -28.65 -7.39 7.22
C LEU A 159 -28.86 -5.88 7.36
N ILE A 160 -28.13 -5.08 6.61
CA ILE A 160 -28.23 -3.60 6.65
C ILE A 160 -29.61 -3.13 6.21
N ASN A 161 -30.11 -3.63 5.05
CA ASN A 161 -31.44 -3.30 4.58
C ASN A 161 -32.52 -3.75 5.56
N PHE A 162 -32.42 -4.98 6.07
CA PHE A 162 -33.35 -5.50 7.06
C PHE A 162 -33.38 -4.62 8.34
N TRP A 163 -32.21 -4.26 8.86
CA TRP A 163 -32.09 -3.44 10.06
C TRP A 163 -32.75 -2.06 9.87
N ILE A 164 -32.52 -1.42 8.72
CA ILE A 164 -33.08 -0.11 8.39
C ILE A 164 -34.60 -0.20 8.24
N LEU A 165 -35.11 -1.20 7.50
CA LEU A 165 -36.53 -1.43 7.32
C LEU A 165 -37.22 -1.72 8.66
N TYR A 166 -36.64 -2.63 9.46
CA TYR A 166 -37.17 -2.96 10.77
C TYR A 166 -37.26 -1.74 11.67
N ARG A 167 -36.20 -0.91 11.72
CA ARG A 167 -36.16 0.30 12.53
C ARG A 167 -37.15 1.36 12.06
N LYS A 168 -37.25 1.57 10.77
CA LYS A 168 -38.15 2.58 10.16
C LYS A 168 -39.62 2.17 10.23
N LEU A 169 -39.93 0.92 9.94
CA LEU A 169 -41.30 0.39 9.96
C LEU A 169 -41.85 0.14 11.39
N LYS A 170 -41.04 0.38 12.43
CA LYS A 170 -41.48 0.39 13.82
C LYS A 170 -42.39 1.58 14.16
N LEU A 171 -42.39 2.63 13.37
CA LEU A 171 -43.22 3.82 13.54
C LEU A 171 -44.73 3.48 13.39
N SER A 172 -45.60 4.29 14.01
CA SER A 172 -47.06 4.09 13.93
C SER A 172 -47.61 4.48 12.56
N PRO A 173 -48.76 3.91 12.12
CA PRO A 173 -49.41 4.31 10.88
C PRO A 173 -49.67 5.82 10.80
N LEU A 174 -50.07 6.44 11.89
CA LEU A 174 -50.36 7.85 11.97
C LEU A 174 -49.08 8.72 11.74
N GLN A 175 -47.91 8.25 12.20
CA GLN A 175 -46.63 8.93 11.95
C GLN A 175 -46.28 8.88 10.45
N PHE A 176 -46.56 7.76 9.77
CA PHE A 176 -46.37 7.63 8.34
C PHE A 176 -47.29 8.57 7.55
N LEU A 177 -48.57 8.59 7.87
CA LEU A 177 -49.55 9.47 7.22
C LEU A 177 -49.24 10.96 7.45
N ARG A 178 -48.78 11.33 8.62
CA ARG A 178 -48.36 12.71 8.94
C ARG A 178 -46.97 13.04 8.41
N ARG A 179 -46.24 12.07 7.77
CA ARG A 179 -44.84 12.19 7.37
C ARG A 179 -43.90 12.58 8.51
N ASP A 180 -44.26 12.25 9.74
CA ASP A 180 -43.42 12.49 10.93
C ASP A 180 -42.51 11.27 11.20
N LEU A 181 -41.62 10.98 10.23
CA LEU A 181 -40.75 9.82 10.21
C LEU A 181 -39.46 10.00 11.01
N SER A 182 -39.21 11.20 11.51
CA SER A 182 -38.07 11.49 12.38
C SER A 182 -38.58 11.81 13.78
N ARG A 183 -37.92 11.29 14.81
CA ARG A 183 -38.04 11.84 16.17
C ARG A 183 -37.50 13.27 16.17
N LYS A 184 -38.28 14.22 15.67
CA LYS A 184 -37.88 15.64 15.68
C LYS A 184 -37.85 16.11 17.12
N LYS A 185 -36.69 16.17 17.73
CA LYS A 185 -36.40 17.26 18.66
C LYS A 185 -36.65 18.56 17.89
N LYS A 186 -37.54 19.40 18.37
CA LYS A 186 -37.79 20.74 17.81
C LYS A 186 -36.42 21.41 17.59
N ARG A 187 -35.92 21.39 16.37
CA ARG A 187 -34.68 22.12 16.05
C ARG A 187 -34.99 23.59 16.18
N ARG A 188 -34.37 24.27 17.17
CA ARG A 188 -34.45 25.74 17.27
C ARG A 188 -33.95 26.30 15.95
N ALA A 189 -34.75 27.17 15.35
CA ALA A 189 -34.34 27.89 14.13
C ALA A 189 -33.10 28.71 14.45
N VAL A 190 -32.02 28.47 13.71
CA VAL A 190 -30.79 29.29 13.88
C VAL A 190 -31.10 30.70 13.45
N ARG A 191 -30.90 31.66 14.36
CA ARG A 191 -31.04 33.09 14.05
C ARG A 191 -29.82 33.49 13.21
N LEU A 192 -30.07 33.78 11.94
CA LEU A 192 -29.06 34.29 11.02
C LEU A 192 -29.06 35.84 11.07
N ASN A 193 -27.89 36.46 10.88
CA ASN A 193 -27.73 37.91 10.87
C ASN A 193 -28.67 38.56 9.83
N PRO A 194 -29.48 39.56 10.25
CA PRO A 194 -30.40 40.28 9.36
C PRO A 194 -29.72 41.02 8.21
N SER A 195 -28.46 41.40 8.34
CA SER A 195 -27.67 42.11 7.33
C SER A 195 -27.35 41.28 6.09
N LEU A 196 -27.46 39.96 6.16
CA LEU A 196 -27.25 39.08 5.01
C LEU A 196 -28.39 39.20 4.00
N ARG A 197 -28.05 39.19 2.70
CA ARG A 197 -29.04 39.20 1.61
C ARG A 197 -29.99 38.02 1.74
N PHE A 198 -31.24 38.20 1.37
CA PHE A 198 -32.32 37.20 1.47
C PHE A 198 -31.90 35.83 0.88
N PHE A 199 -31.37 35.80 -0.34
CA PHE A 199 -30.95 34.55 -0.99
C PHE A 199 -29.83 33.85 -0.22
N THR A 200 -28.88 34.57 0.35
CA THR A 200 -27.80 33.97 1.16
C THR A 200 -28.35 33.36 2.44
N ARG A 201 -29.22 34.08 3.14
CA ARG A 201 -29.90 33.55 4.34
C ARG A 201 -30.74 32.30 4.02
N PHE A 202 -31.43 32.32 2.88
CA PHE A 202 -32.21 31.16 2.44
C PHE A 202 -31.32 29.94 2.17
N ARG A 203 -30.23 30.09 1.43
CA ARG A 203 -29.25 29.03 1.17
C ARG A 203 -28.68 28.45 2.45
N ILE A 204 -28.19 29.27 3.37
CA ILE A 204 -27.67 28.85 4.67
C ILE A 204 -28.74 28.06 5.45
N ARG A 205 -29.99 28.52 5.41
CA ARG A 205 -31.09 27.84 6.09
C ARG A 205 -31.40 26.48 5.45
N VAL A 206 -31.38 26.35 4.13
CA VAL A 206 -31.52 25.07 3.41
C VAL A 206 -30.39 24.11 3.77
N LEU A 207 -29.14 24.62 3.82
CA LEU A 207 -28.00 23.82 4.25
C LEU A 207 -28.16 23.30 5.68
N LEU A 208 -28.48 24.17 6.63
CA LEU A 208 -28.65 23.80 8.04
C LEU A 208 -29.83 22.85 8.28
N GLN A 209 -30.93 23.03 7.53
CA GLN A 209 -32.08 22.11 7.59
C GLN A 209 -31.74 20.73 7.07
N ASN A 210 -30.89 20.64 6.06
CA ASN A 210 -30.44 19.40 5.43
C ASN A 210 -29.07 18.94 5.91
N ALA A 211 -28.52 19.48 7.00
CA ALA A 211 -27.16 19.21 7.47
C ALA A 211 -26.84 17.70 7.61
N ALA A 212 -27.81 16.89 8.07
CA ALA A 212 -27.61 15.45 8.17
C ALA A 212 -27.42 14.77 6.78
N ASN A 213 -28.10 15.28 5.74
CA ASN A 213 -27.95 14.75 4.38
C ASN A 213 -26.62 15.19 3.77
N TYR A 214 -26.21 16.44 4.04
CA TYR A 214 -24.89 16.93 3.62
C TYR A 214 -23.75 16.23 4.34
N LEU A 215 -23.91 15.91 5.63
CA LEU A 215 -22.93 15.08 6.36
C LEU A 215 -22.82 13.68 5.76
N MET A 216 -23.96 13.06 5.42
CA MET A 216 -23.96 11.77 4.74
C MET A 216 -23.29 11.86 3.36
N MET A 217 -23.51 12.94 2.62
CA MET A 217 -22.84 13.21 1.35
C MET A 217 -21.33 13.36 1.55
N PHE A 218 -20.91 14.12 2.54
CA PHE A 218 -19.50 14.28 2.90
C PHE A 218 -18.83 12.92 3.17
N ILE A 219 -19.41 12.10 4.05
CA ILE A 219 -18.88 10.77 4.36
C ILE A 219 -18.79 9.88 3.10
N GLY A 220 -19.83 9.86 2.25
CA GLY A 220 -19.83 9.08 1.02
C GLY A 220 -18.75 9.54 0.03
N ILE A 221 -18.59 10.85 -0.14
CA ILE A 221 -17.55 11.43 -1.00
C ILE A 221 -16.16 11.12 -0.44
N GLN A 222 -15.95 11.22 0.89
CA GLN A 222 -14.66 10.89 1.51
C GLN A 222 -14.26 9.42 1.27
N PHE A 223 -15.19 8.48 1.39
CA PHE A 223 -14.88 7.07 1.06
C PHE A 223 -14.49 6.88 -0.41
N ALA A 224 -15.23 7.51 -1.33
CA ALA A 224 -14.88 7.42 -2.76
C ALA A 224 -13.56 8.14 -3.07
N TYR A 225 -13.27 9.25 -2.36
CA TYR A 225 -12.01 9.97 -2.50
C TYR A 225 -10.80 9.15 -2.00
N VAL A 226 -10.94 8.47 -0.85
CA VAL A 226 -9.90 7.58 -0.35
C VAL A 226 -9.58 6.47 -1.36
N LEU A 227 -10.60 5.86 -1.97
CA LEU A 227 -10.41 4.85 -3.00
C LEU A 227 -9.71 5.42 -4.25
N LEU A 228 -10.10 6.64 -4.66
CA LEU A 228 -9.47 7.32 -5.80
C LEU A 228 -8.03 7.71 -5.50
N MET A 229 -7.76 8.25 -4.31
CA MET A 229 -6.40 8.59 -3.87
C MET A 229 -5.50 7.36 -3.84
N PHE A 230 -6.00 6.24 -3.35
CA PHE A 230 -5.24 4.99 -3.35
C PHE A 230 -4.76 4.62 -4.77
N GLY A 231 -5.65 4.68 -5.77
CA GLY A 231 -5.29 4.39 -7.16
C GLY A 231 -4.35 5.42 -7.80
N LEU A 232 -4.43 6.71 -7.40
CA LEU A 232 -3.64 7.78 -8.00
C LEU A 232 -2.27 7.99 -7.34
N VAL A 233 -2.12 7.65 -6.06
CA VAL A 233 -0.91 7.96 -5.27
C VAL A 233 0.19 6.92 -5.49
N MET A 234 -0.15 5.69 -5.84
CA MET A 234 0.82 4.61 -5.94
C MET A 234 1.91 4.88 -6.99
N GLN A 235 1.53 5.30 -8.20
CA GLN A 235 2.50 5.59 -9.26
C GLN A 235 3.46 6.74 -8.91
N PRO A 236 2.99 7.93 -8.45
CA PRO A 236 3.87 9.00 -8.01
C PRO A 236 4.81 8.62 -6.86
N ILE A 237 4.37 7.75 -5.94
CA ILE A 237 5.24 7.25 -4.87
C ILE A 237 6.39 6.44 -5.46
N LEU A 238 6.11 5.49 -6.35
CA LEU A 238 7.15 4.68 -6.99
C LEU A 238 8.12 5.53 -7.82
N GLU A 239 7.61 6.50 -8.56
CA GLU A 239 8.43 7.46 -9.33
C GLU A 239 9.31 8.30 -8.39
N HIS A 240 8.76 8.78 -7.29
CA HIS A 240 9.52 9.55 -6.29
C HIS A 240 10.63 8.73 -5.62
N TYR A 241 10.36 7.47 -5.28
CA TYR A 241 11.41 6.58 -4.76
C TYR A 241 12.50 6.32 -5.80
N GLN A 242 12.15 6.21 -7.07
CA GLN A 242 13.14 6.09 -8.14
C GLN A 242 14.01 7.34 -8.25
N GLU A 243 13.43 8.54 -8.16
CA GLU A 243 14.16 9.81 -8.12
C GLU A 243 15.10 9.87 -6.90
N LEU A 244 14.61 9.52 -5.70
CA LEU A 244 15.43 9.50 -4.49
C LEU A 244 16.63 8.56 -4.61
N ILE A 245 16.43 7.36 -5.16
CA ILE A 245 17.53 6.41 -5.41
C ILE A 245 18.54 7.02 -6.38
N THR A 246 18.07 7.66 -7.46
CA THR A 246 18.93 8.26 -8.47
C THR A 246 19.73 9.46 -7.92
N ASP A 247 19.07 10.33 -7.17
CA ASP A 247 19.67 11.57 -6.65
C ASP A 247 20.67 11.29 -5.51
N ASN A 248 20.50 10.18 -4.80
CA ASN A 248 21.34 9.81 -3.64
C ASN A 248 22.23 8.59 -3.93
N MET A 249 22.50 8.29 -5.21
CA MET A 249 23.52 7.30 -5.56
C MET A 249 24.91 7.80 -5.12
N ILE A 250 25.70 6.87 -4.58
CA ILE A 250 27.09 7.16 -4.16
C ILE A 250 27.95 7.44 -5.41
N ALA A 251 27.83 6.60 -6.44
CA ALA A 251 28.55 6.69 -7.69
C ALA A 251 27.70 6.09 -8.81
N ASP A 252 27.98 6.42 -10.08
CA ASP A 252 27.29 5.85 -11.23
C ASP A 252 27.47 4.33 -11.32
N TYR A 253 28.63 3.84 -10.87
CA TYR A 253 28.97 2.41 -10.77
C TYR A 253 29.57 2.10 -9.41
N GLN A 254 29.06 1.06 -8.77
CA GLN A 254 29.60 0.52 -7.54
C GLN A 254 29.97 -0.94 -7.81
N TYR A 255 31.26 -1.20 -7.94
CA TYR A 255 31.78 -2.55 -8.19
C TYR A 255 32.04 -3.26 -6.88
N ILE A 256 31.33 -4.35 -6.60
CA ILE A 256 31.61 -5.24 -5.47
C ILE A 256 32.45 -6.39 -6.03
N LEU A 257 33.63 -6.55 -5.48
CA LEU A 257 34.60 -7.57 -5.94
C LEU A 257 34.29 -8.91 -5.32
N ASN A 258 34.54 -9.96 -6.11
CA ASN A 258 34.40 -11.33 -5.69
C ASN A 258 35.69 -11.78 -4.96
N MET A 259 35.80 -11.43 -3.69
CA MET A 259 36.96 -11.74 -2.87
C MET A 259 37.13 -13.27 -2.73
N PRO A 260 38.38 -13.80 -2.74
CA PRO A 260 38.62 -15.19 -2.44
C PRO A 260 38.16 -15.50 -1.02
N VAL A 261 37.32 -16.53 -0.88
CA VAL A 261 36.88 -16.98 0.44
C VAL A 261 38.06 -17.51 1.22
N SER A 262 38.26 -17.00 2.42
CA SER A 262 39.26 -17.45 3.36
C SER A 262 38.88 -18.88 3.84
N GLU A 263 39.49 -19.90 3.29
CA GLU A 263 39.43 -21.25 3.87
C GLU A 263 40.24 -21.23 5.20
N MET A 264 39.55 -21.03 6.31
CA MET A 264 40.17 -20.98 7.66
C MET A 264 40.86 -22.26 8.11
N ASN A 265 40.97 -23.24 7.24
CA ASN A 265 41.62 -24.50 7.57
C ASN A 265 43.14 -24.42 7.31
N ASP A 266 43.94 -24.63 8.34
CA ASP A 266 45.42 -24.63 8.30
C ASP A 266 46.03 -25.44 7.15
N LYS A 267 45.26 -26.37 6.59
CA LYS A 267 45.64 -27.23 5.49
C LYS A 267 45.78 -26.55 4.12
N TYR A 268 45.20 -25.35 3.96
CA TYR A 268 45.15 -24.65 2.68
C TYR A 268 45.75 -23.22 2.70
N LYS A 269 46.39 -22.81 3.78
CA LYS A 269 47.01 -21.46 3.95
C LYS A 269 47.88 -21.01 2.77
N LEU A 270 48.63 -21.94 2.16
CA LEU A 270 49.48 -21.61 1.02
C LEU A 270 48.65 -21.34 -0.24
N LYS A 271 47.55 -22.08 -0.46
CA LYS A 271 46.64 -21.91 -1.61
C LYS A 271 45.89 -20.59 -1.48
N MET A 272 45.48 -20.26 -0.26
CA MET A 272 44.84 -19.01 0.08
C MET A 272 45.77 -17.81 -0.18
N LEU A 273 47.00 -17.87 0.30
CA LEU A 273 47.99 -16.83 0.05
C LEU A 273 48.22 -16.59 -1.43
N PHE A 274 48.31 -17.65 -2.24
CA PHE A 274 48.43 -17.52 -3.69
C PHE A 274 47.15 -16.97 -4.35
N SER A 275 45.98 -17.33 -3.87
CA SER A 275 44.73 -16.79 -4.42
C SER A 275 44.50 -15.32 -4.06
N MET A 276 44.94 -14.91 -2.87
CA MET A 276 44.96 -13.49 -2.46
C MET A 276 45.93 -12.67 -3.29
N LEU A 277 47.17 -13.13 -3.43
CA LEU A 277 48.18 -12.46 -4.27
C LEU A 277 47.71 -12.38 -5.74
N GLN A 278 47.07 -13.40 -6.25
CA GLN A 278 46.48 -13.38 -7.58
C GLN A 278 45.27 -12.43 -7.69
N PHE A 279 44.47 -12.34 -6.66
CA PHE A 279 43.38 -11.40 -6.58
C PHE A 279 43.93 -9.96 -6.60
N GLU A 280 44.77 -9.60 -5.68
CA GLU A 280 45.36 -8.25 -5.61
C GLU A 280 46.01 -7.78 -6.91
N GLN A 281 46.71 -8.66 -7.64
CA GLN A 281 47.31 -8.33 -8.93
C GLN A 281 46.35 -8.13 -10.07
N ASN A 282 45.13 -8.71 -10.02
CA ASN A 282 44.19 -8.71 -11.12
C ASN A 282 42.96 -7.81 -10.88
N VAL A 283 42.83 -7.22 -9.70
CA VAL A 283 41.71 -6.32 -9.37
C VAL A 283 42.12 -4.85 -9.32
N GLU A 284 43.44 -4.55 -9.45
CA GLU A 284 43.90 -3.18 -9.62
C GLU A 284 43.42 -2.63 -11.00
N THR A 285 42.95 -1.40 -11.00
CA THR A 285 42.47 -0.69 -12.20
C THR A 285 43.31 0.54 -12.51
N GLU A 286 43.50 0.84 -13.78
CA GLU A 286 44.13 2.09 -14.24
C GLU A 286 43.13 3.26 -14.31
N ASN A 287 41.87 3.03 -13.96
CA ASN A 287 40.84 4.05 -13.98
C ASN A 287 41.07 5.07 -12.85
N GLU A 288 41.46 6.32 -13.23
CA GLU A 288 41.72 7.42 -12.28
C GLU A 288 40.50 7.85 -11.47
N ASP A 289 39.29 7.52 -11.94
CA ASP A 289 38.04 7.85 -11.27
C ASP A 289 37.66 6.81 -10.20
N ALA A 290 38.26 5.62 -10.25
CA ALA A 290 37.98 4.55 -9.30
C ALA A 290 38.51 4.87 -7.88
N GLU A 291 37.65 4.77 -6.87
CA GLU A 291 37.98 4.92 -5.46
C GLU A 291 37.70 3.62 -4.72
N LYS A 292 38.69 3.12 -3.99
CA LYS A 292 38.62 1.88 -3.22
C LYS A 292 37.70 2.02 -2.01
N PHE A 293 36.91 0.99 -1.72
CA PHE A 293 36.18 0.84 -0.47
C PHE A 293 36.31 -0.59 0.06
N SER A 294 36.20 -0.78 1.37
CA SER A 294 36.00 -2.09 1.96
C SER A 294 34.51 -2.38 2.09
N ALA A 295 34.12 -3.65 1.90
CA ALA A 295 32.75 -4.10 2.04
C ALA A 295 32.68 -5.36 2.89
N TYR A 296 31.71 -5.40 3.79
CA TYR A 296 31.39 -6.57 4.58
C TYR A 296 29.86 -6.72 4.70
N THR A 297 29.36 -7.94 4.79
CA THR A 297 27.92 -8.17 4.88
C THR A 297 27.61 -8.89 6.18
N LEU A 298 26.77 -8.27 6.98
CA LEU A 298 26.20 -8.85 8.19
C LEU A 298 24.68 -8.99 8.04
N ARG A 299 24.05 -9.67 8.97
CA ARG A 299 22.60 -9.90 8.98
C ARG A 299 21.98 -9.29 10.24
N THR A 300 20.75 -8.80 10.12
CA THR A 300 19.96 -8.33 11.26
C THR A 300 19.65 -9.48 12.22
N THR A 301 19.47 -9.15 13.51
CA THR A 301 19.15 -10.13 14.57
C THR A 301 17.70 -10.07 15.02
N ASP A 302 16.93 -9.07 14.58
CA ASP A 302 15.53 -8.88 15.01
C ASP A 302 14.60 -9.79 14.24
N GLU A 303 14.10 -10.83 14.88
CA GLU A 303 13.16 -11.80 14.31
C GLU A 303 11.73 -11.24 14.11
N SER A 304 11.43 -10.04 14.61
CA SER A 304 10.14 -9.38 14.39
C SER A 304 9.98 -8.86 12.94
N TYR A 305 11.10 -8.72 12.24
CA TYR A 305 11.20 -8.41 10.82
C TYR A 305 11.80 -9.59 10.05
N MET A 306 11.62 -9.62 8.73
CA MET A 306 12.40 -10.51 7.88
C MET A 306 13.89 -10.23 8.11
N LEU A 307 14.70 -11.28 8.24
CA LEU A 307 16.15 -11.12 8.38
C LEU A 307 16.72 -10.51 7.10
N GLU A 308 17.45 -9.40 7.24
CA GLU A 308 17.98 -8.63 6.12
C GLU A 308 19.50 -8.66 6.15
N ASP A 309 20.10 -8.80 4.99
CA ASP A 309 21.53 -8.62 4.82
C ASP A 309 21.85 -7.11 4.80
N ILE A 310 22.75 -6.68 5.65
CA ILE A 310 23.19 -5.29 5.82
C ILE A 310 24.60 -5.18 5.26
N LEU A 311 24.76 -4.33 4.25
CA LEU A 311 26.07 -4.07 3.65
C LEU A 311 26.79 -2.98 4.46
N LEU A 312 27.99 -3.29 4.92
CA LEU A 312 28.86 -2.35 5.61
C LEU A 312 29.88 -1.82 4.60
N TYR A 313 29.96 -0.51 4.46
CA TYR A 313 30.97 0.18 3.66
C TYR A 313 32.05 0.79 4.54
N GLY A 314 33.30 0.39 4.33
CA GLY A 314 34.48 1.08 4.81
C GLY A 314 34.97 2.07 3.77
N ILE A 315 34.79 3.35 4.03
CA ILE A 315 35.11 4.44 3.08
C ILE A 315 36.38 5.18 3.43
N GLU A 316 37.04 5.75 2.43
CA GLU A 316 38.21 6.63 2.65
C GLU A 316 37.79 7.91 3.40
N PRO A 317 38.64 8.42 4.33
CA PRO A 317 38.33 9.64 5.07
C PRO A 317 38.08 10.86 4.18
N ASP A 318 38.74 10.93 3.03
CA ASP A 318 38.64 12.00 2.03
C ASP A 318 37.90 11.53 0.75
N SER A 319 36.91 10.67 0.92
CA SER A 319 36.14 10.11 -0.21
C SER A 319 35.56 11.20 -1.10
N ARG A 320 35.74 11.01 -2.42
CA ARG A 320 35.13 11.87 -3.46
C ARG A 320 33.65 11.60 -3.66
N TYR A 321 33.20 10.42 -3.24
CA TYR A 321 31.87 9.90 -3.50
C TYR A 321 30.96 9.97 -2.25
N VAL A 322 31.49 9.61 -1.09
CA VAL A 322 30.72 9.65 0.16
C VAL A 322 31.12 10.87 0.98
N HIS A 323 30.31 11.91 0.93
CA HIS A 323 30.58 13.18 1.60
C HIS A 323 30.23 13.11 3.09
N LEU A 324 30.93 12.24 3.83
CA LEU A 324 30.85 12.10 5.28
C LEU A 324 32.20 12.43 5.91
N SER A 325 32.19 13.31 6.90
CA SER A 325 33.39 13.55 7.74
C SER A 325 33.36 12.56 8.89
N LEU A 326 33.89 11.36 8.65
CA LEU A 326 33.95 10.28 9.64
C LEU A 326 35.18 10.39 10.52
N LYS A 327 35.02 10.18 11.83
CA LYS A 327 36.10 9.87 12.74
C LYS A 327 36.27 8.37 12.92
N GLU A 328 37.39 7.92 13.43
CA GLU A 328 37.76 6.51 13.51
C GLU A 328 36.65 5.58 14.04
N ASP A 329 35.89 5.99 15.07
CA ASP A 329 34.87 5.15 15.70
C ASP A 329 33.41 5.53 15.32
N GLU A 330 33.23 6.44 14.38
CA GLU A 330 31.90 6.91 14.01
C GLU A 330 31.24 5.98 13.01
N VAL A 331 29.96 5.62 13.28
CA VAL A 331 29.13 4.74 12.45
C VAL A 331 27.89 5.48 12.01
N TYR A 332 27.68 5.57 10.69
CA TYR A 332 26.49 6.12 10.10
C TYR A 332 25.67 5.02 9.43
N ILE A 333 24.35 5.20 9.39
CA ILE A 333 23.45 4.27 8.70
C ILE A 333 22.76 4.96 7.55
N SER A 334 22.37 4.22 6.52
CA SER A 334 21.59 4.75 5.41
C SER A 334 20.21 5.25 5.87
N SER A 335 19.66 6.25 5.17
CA SER A 335 18.27 6.71 5.39
C SER A 335 17.26 5.57 5.27
N ALA A 336 17.43 4.69 4.27
CA ALA A 336 16.60 3.51 4.12
C ALA A 336 16.63 2.58 5.35
N TYR A 337 17.82 2.37 5.95
CA TYR A 337 17.96 1.55 7.16
C TYR A 337 17.33 2.22 8.38
N ALA A 338 17.59 3.53 8.54
CA ALA A 338 17.00 4.31 9.62
C ALA A 338 15.46 4.32 9.58
N GLU A 339 14.86 4.52 8.38
CA GLU A 339 13.40 4.55 8.21
C GLU A 339 12.77 3.18 8.42
N LYS A 340 13.36 2.12 7.86
CA LYS A 340 12.79 0.76 7.95
C LYS A 340 12.69 0.27 9.39
N PHE A 341 13.71 0.52 10.20
CA PHE A 341 13.78 0.04 11.59
C PHE A 341 13.48 1.12 12.63
N GLY A 342 13.19 2.36 12.20
CA GLY A 342 12.86 3.48 13.10
C GLY A 342 14.04 3.96 13.94
N LEU A 343 15.29 3.81 13.44
CA LEU A 343 16.54 4.09 14.16
C LEU A 343 16.85 5.58 14.18
N GLN A 344 17.42 6.03 15.28
CA GLN A 344 17.85 7.40 15.50
C GLN A 344 19.30 7.47 15.98
N LYS A 345 19.88 8.68 15.89
CA LYS A 345 21.21 8.94 16.46
C LYS A 345 21.26 8.56 17.94
N GLY A 346 22.24 7.74 18.31
CA GLY A 346 22.47 7.23 19.66
C GLY A 346 21.88 5.84 19.90
N ASP A 347 21.09 5.31 18.97
CA ASP A 347 20.60 3.94 19.07
C ASP A 347 21.73 2.95 18.80
N THR A 348 21.54 1.74 19.27
CA THR A 348 22.48 0.64 19.11
C THR A 348 21.91 -0.38 18.14
N ILE A 349 22.67 -0.75 17.12
CA ILE A 349 22.35 -1.83 16.19
C ILE A 349 23.21 -3.05 16.52
N THR A 350 22.59 -4.23 16.52
CA THR A 350 23.28 -5.51 16.67
C THR A 350 23.10 -6.30 15.40
N LEU A 351 24.20 -6.69 14.79
CA LEU A 351 24.25 -7.47 13.57
C LEU A 351 25.01 -8.77 13.83
N LYS A 352 24.71 -9.84 13.11
CA LYS A 352 25.39 -11.13 13.24
C LYS A 352 26.03 -11.57 11.93
N GLU A 353 27.01 -12.44 12.04
CA GLU A 353 27.53 -13.18 10.90
C GLU A 353 26.45 -14.05 10.25
N LYS A 354 26.54 -14.22 8.95
CA LYS A 354 25.57 -15.01 8.19
C LYS A 354 25.64 -16.51 8.56
N TYR A 355 26.83 -17.01 8.83
CA TYR A 355 27.10 -18.43 9.02
C TYR A 355 27.77 -18.78 10.34
N GLU A 356 27.99 -17.81 11.22
CA GLU A 356 28.60 -17.95 12.53
C GLU A 356 27.76 -17.26 13.61
N ASP A 357 27.92 -17.70 14.87
CA ASP A 357 27.21 -17.09 16.00
C ASP A 357 27.86 -15.79 16.52
N GLN A 358 28.74 -15.20 15.72
CA GLN A 358 29.41 -13.97 16.09
C GLN A 358 28.50 -12.76 15.85
N THR A 359 28.41 -11.88 16.84
CA THR A 359 27.60 -10.67 16.78
C THR A 359 28.44 -9.42 16.96
N TYR A 360 28.10 -8.38 16.23
CA TYR A 360 28.73 -7.06 16.29
C TYR A 360 27.72 -6.02 16.72
N THR A 361 28.14 -5.08 17.54
CA THR A 361 27.28 -4.03 18.06
C THR A 361 27.87 -2.67 17.74
N PHE A 362 27.09 -1.82 17.07
CA PHE A 362 27.51 -0.48 16.67
C PHE A 362 26.55 0.57 17.23
N THR A 363 27.10 1.74 17.60
CA THR A 363 26.28 2.89 18.01
C THR A 363 26.10 3.84 16.85
N VAL A 364 24.87 4.16 16.50
CA VAL A 364 24.53 5.05 15.39
C VAL A 364 24.91 6.50 15.71
N THR A 365 25.87 7.04 14.99
CA THR A 365 26.30 8.45 15.11
C THR A 365 25.39 9.40 14.34
N GLY A 366 24.83 8.93 13.21
CA GLY A 366 23.92 9.70 12.36
C GLY A 366 23.43 8.90 11.17
N THR A 367 22.68 9.57 10.30
CA THR A 367 22.17 9.00 9.06
C THR A 367 22.79 9.66 7.84
N TYR A 368 23.03 8.89 6.80
CA TYR A 368 23.51 9.35 5.49
C TYR A 368 22.39 9.16 4.45
N PRO A 369 22.09 10.15 3.60
CA PRO A 369 21.06 10.04 2.58
C PRO A 369 21.46 9.03 1.49
N TYR A 370 21.00 7.79 1.67
CA TYR A 370 21.22 6.68 0.74
C TYR A 370 20.02 5.73 0.82
N GLU A 371 19.20 5.71 -0.22
CA GLU A 371 17.96 4.94 -0.29
C GLU A 371 18.11 3.63 -1.07
N ALA A 372 19.25 3.41 -1.72
CA ALA A 372 19.45 2.24 -2.56
C ALA A 372 19.64 0.93 -1.79
N GLY A 373 19.93 0.99 -0.49
CA GLY A 373 20.13 -0.21 0.33
C GLY A 373 20.17 0.03 1.82
N LEU A 374 20.09 -1.07 2.57
CA LEU A 374 20.27 -1.10 4.01
C LEU A 374 21.77 -1.17 4.28
N THR A 375 22.37 -0.05 4.67
CA THR A 375 23.82 0.10 4.67
C THR A 375 24.32 0.78 5.92
N VAL A 376 25.52 0.38 6.36
CA VAL A 376 26.28 0.99 7.43
C VAL A 376 27.56 1.57 6.84
N PHE A 377 27.91 2.78 7.23
CA PHE A 377 29.13 3.50 6.78
C PHE A 377 30.06 3.74 7.96
N MET A 378 31.31 3.41 7.78
CA MET A 378 32.42 3.67 8.71
C MET A 378 33.69 3.94 7.94
N THR A 379 34.77 4.27 8.61
CA THR A 379 36.07 4.42 7.93
C THR A 379 36.60 3.06 7.49
N ARG A 380 37.35 3.01 6.38
CA ARG A 380 37.91 1.77 5.84
C ARG A 380 38.81 1.08 6.88
N ASP A 381 39.66 1.86 7.57
CA ASP A 381 40.54 1.34 8.59
C ASP A 381 39.78 0.70 9.75
N HIS A 382 38.71 1.35 10.22
CA HIS A 382 37.87 0.80 11.29
C HIS A 382 37.16 -0.50 10.86
N LEU A 383 36.63 -0.55 9.64
CA LEU A 383 35.99 -1.75 9.12
C LEU A 383 37.02 -2.89 9.02
N ASN A 384 38.19 -2.63 8.45
CA ASN A 384 39.23 -3.63 8.28
C ASN A 384 39.74 -4.15 9.64
N GLU A 385 39.85 -3.29 10.66
CA GLU A 385 40.20 -3.66 12.02
C GLU A 385 39.13 -4.54 12.70
N VAL A 386 37.87 -4.13 12.62
CA VAL A 386 36.74 -4.88 13.23
C VAL A 386 36.63 -6.30 12.69
N PHE A 387 36.89 -6.48 11.40
CA PHE A 387 36.75 -7.78 10.73
C PHE A 387 38.08 -8.50 10.43
N ASP A 388 39.21 -8.00 10.98
CA ASP A 388 40.55 -8.56 10.80
C ASP A 388 40.93 -8.82 9.32
N LEU A 389 40.59 -7.84 8.44
CA LEU A 389 40.76 -7.98 6.99
C LEU A 389 42.18 -7.59 6.51
N GLY A 390 42.98 -6.96 7.29
CA GLY A 390 44.27 -6.39 6.91
C GLY A 390 44.17 -4.96 6.37
N ASP A 391 45.21 -4.17 6.58
CA ASP A 391 45.23 -2.71 6.41
C ASP A 391 44.98 -2.27 4.94
N ASP A 392 45.49 -3.04 3.96
CA ASP A 392 45.41 -2.69 2.54
C ASP A 392 44.21 -3.35 1.80
N MET A 393 43.39 -4.13 2.50
CA MET A 393 42.27 -4.84 1.89
C MET A 393 41.15 -3.90 1.48
N PHE A 394 40.59 -4.17 0.33
CA PHE A 394 39.43 -3.47 -0.18
C PHE A 394 38.45 -4.45 -0.87
N GLY A 395 37.17 -4.15 -0.84
CA GLY A 395 36.11 -5.01 -1.35
C GLY A 395 35.46 -4.51 -2.63
N GLY A 396 35.86 -3.33 -3.12
CA GLY A 396 35.23 -2.78 -4.33
C GLY A 396 35.71 -1.40 -4.72
N TYR A 397 35.05 -0.87 -5.76
CA TYR A 397 35.31 0.46 -6.31
C TYR A 397 34.05 1.28 -6.48
N PHE A 398 34.08 2.54 -6.09
CA PHE A 398 33.16 3.57 -6.57
C PHE A 398 33.74 4.23 -7.80
N SER A 399 32.94 4.44 -8.85
CA SER A 399 33.39 5.12 -10.06
C SER A 399 32.21 5.76 -10.80
N ASN A 400 32.41 6.93 -11.42
CA ASN A 400 31.43 7.50 -12.34
C ASN A 400 31.73 7.11 -13.79
N THR A 401 32.81 6.39 -14.03
CA THR A 401 33.16 5.84 -15.34
C THR A 401 33.23 4.30 -15.25
N GLU A 402 32.85 3.65 -16.34
CA GLU A 402 32.87 2.19 -16.40
C GLU A 402 34.30 1.64 -16.30
N ILE A 403 34.53 0.68 -15.40
CA ILE A 403 35.80 -0.03 -15.25
C ILE A 403 35.78 -1.24 -16.18
N THR A 404 36.70 -1.26 -17.13
CA THR A 404 36.77 -2.29 -18.18
C THR A 404 38.01 -3.16 -18.16
N ASP A 405 38.95 -2.85 -17.28
CA ASP A 405 40.26 -3.52 -17.15
C ASP A 405 40.33 -4.60 -16.07
N ILE A 406 39.24 -4.82 -15.33
CA ILE A 406 39.09 -5.91 -14.38
C ILE A 406 38.31 -7.06 -15.03
N ASP A 407 38.86 -8.27 -14.95
CA ASP A 407 38.17 -9.47 -15.44
C ASP A 407 36.84 -9.71 -14.71
N GLU A 408 35.76 -10.03 -15.45
CA GLU A 408 34.42 -10.30 -14.91
C GLU A 408 34.39 -11.34 -13.81
N LYS A 409 35.31 -12.31 -13.79
CA LYS A 409 35.40 -13.36 -12.75
C LYS A 409 35.72 -12.81 -11.37
N TYR A 410 36.34 -11.61 -11.30
CA TYR A 410 36.63 -10.92 -10.03
C TYR A 410 35.57 -9.90 -9.63
N ILE A 411 34.59 -9.65 -10.50
CA ILE A 411 33.45 -8.79 -10.22
C ILE A 411 32.32 -9.64 -9.69
N GLY A 412 31.95 -9.44 -8.45
CA GLY A 412 30.83 -10.13 -7.80
C GLY A 412 29.49 -9.54 -8.23
N SER A 413 29.38 -8.21 -8.18
CA SER A 413 28.21 -7.48 -8.69
C SER A 413 28.57 -6.03 -9.05
N VAL A 414 27.80 -5.46 -9.98
CA VAL A 414 27.88 -4.05 -10.33
C VAL A 414 26.52 -3.41 -10.02
N LEU A 415 26.52 -2.48 -9.09
CA LEU A 415 25.34 -1.67 -8.78
C LEU A 415 25.40 -0.39 -9.61
N ASP A 416 24.61 -0.32 -10.64
CA ASP A 416 24.40 0.85 -11.49
C ASP A 416 22.95 1.34 -11.40
N LEU A 417 22.67 2.52 -11.97
CA LEU A 417 21.33 3.08 -11.99
C LEU A 417 20.31 2.13 -12.62
N TYR A 418 20.72 1.38 -13.64
CA TYR A 418 19.83 0.44 -14.32
C TYR A 418 19.41 -0.71 -13.39
N SER A 419 20.36 -1.33 -12.70
CA SER A 419 20.11 -2.45 -11.78
C SER A 419 19.31 -2.01 -10.55
N LEU A 420 19.65 -0.87 -9.94
CA LEU A 420 18.95 -0.33 -8.78
C LEU A 420 17.49 0.05 -9.09
N THR A 421 17.25 0.67 -10.25
CA THR A 421 15.88 1.08 -10.63
C THR A 421 15.08 0.01 -11.35
N LYS A 422 15.68 -1.16 -11.64
CA LYS A 422 15.04 -2.25 -12.40
C LYS A 422 13.77 -2.75 -11.74
N VAL A 423 13.81 -3.00 -10.42
CA VAL A 423 12.66 -3.49 -9.65
C VAL A 423 11.54 -2.44 -9.63
N THR A 424 11.86 -1.19 -9.34
CA THR A 424 10.88 -0.10 -9.31
C THR A 424 10.22 0.09 -10.68
N ARG A 425 10.99 0.06 -11.77
CA ARG A 425 10.45 0.12 -13.14
C ARG A 425 9.53 -1.05 -13.45
N GLN A 426 9.89 -2.25 -13.02
CA GLN A 426 9.04 -3.42 -13.21
C GLN A 426 7.74 -3.30 -12.43
N LEU A 427 7.78 -2.82 -11.18
CA LEU A 427 6.58 -2.54 -10.37
C LEU A 427 5.69 -1.47 -11.01
N VAL A 428 6.25 -0.39 -11.52
CA VAL A 428 5.48 0.65 -12.23
C VAL A 428 4.78 0.08 -13.47
N LEU A 429 5.44 -0.79 -14.22
CA LEU A 429 4.84 -1.41 -15.41
C LEU A 429 3.76 -2.43 -15.05
N SER A 430 4.01 -3.32 -14.09
CA SER A 430 3.06 -4.38 -13.70
C SER A 430 1.84 -3.84 -12.95
N MET A 431 2.06 -2.95 -11.97
CA MET A 431 0.98 -2.38 -11.17
C MET A 431 0.27 -1.21 -11.84
N GLY A 432 0.91 -0.51 -12.78
CA GLY A 432 0.35 0.69 -13.41
C GLY A 432 -0.99 0.43 -14.13
N GLU A 433 -1.12 -0.68 -14.84
CA GLU A 433 -2.38 -1.07 -15.51
C GLU A 433 -3.49 -1.39 -14.50
N MET A 434 -3.14 -2.06 -13.41
CA MET A 434 -4.09 -2.36 -12.33
C MET A 434 -4.56 -1.09 -11.62
N MET A 435 -3.65 -0.16 -11.33
CA MET A 435 -3.99 1.12 -10.69
C MET A 435 -4.90 1.98 -11.59
N LYS A 436 -4.69 1.99 -12.90
CA LYS A 436 -5.60 2.64 -13.87
C LYS A 436 -7.02 2.05 -13.79
N LEU A 437 -7.12 0.73 -13.66
CA LEU A 437 -8.40 0.05 -13.51
C LEU A 437 -9.08 0.42 -12.18
N VAL A 438 -8.35 0.44 -11.07
CA VAL A 438 -8.83 0.88 -9.75
C VAL A 438 -9.32 2.34 -9.81
N CYS A 439 -8.55 3.24 -10.44
CA CYS A 439 -8.97 4.63 -10.68
C CYS A 439 -10.26 4.73 -11.47
N GLY A 440 -10.39 3.94 -12.55
CA GLY A 440 -11.61 3.91 -13.37
C GLY A 440 -12.84 3.52 -12.55
N PHE A 441 -12.75 2.48 -11.72
CA PHE A 441 -13.79 2.09 -10.78
C PHE A 441 -14.07 3.15 -9.72
N ALA A 442 -13.05 3.76 -9.15
CA ALA A 442 -13.19 4.81 -8.15
C ALA A 442 -13.94 6.04 -8.71
N ILE A 443 -13.59 6.48 -9.93
CA ILE A 443 -14.28 7.58 -10.61
C ILE A 443 -15.76 7.21 -10.86
N LEU A 444 -16.04 5.99 -11.31
CA LEU A 444 -17.42 5.53 -11.55
C LEU A 444 -18.22 5.53 -10.25
N ILE A 445 -17.69 5.00 -9.16
CA ILE A 445 -18.32 5.00 -7.83
C ILE A 445 -18.55 6.43 -7.36
N PHE A 446 -17.55 7.32 -7.50
CA PHE A 446 -17.65 8.72 -7.14
C PHE A 446 -18.81 9.42 -7.87
N VAL A 447 -18.88 9.27 -9.19
CA VAL A 447 -19.96 9.87 -10.00
C VAL A 447 -21.34 9.35 -9.59
N ILE A 448 -21.46 8.04 -9.37
CA ILE A 448 -22.72 7.43 -8.90
C ILE A 448 -23.12 7.99 -7.54
N LEU A 449 -22.18 8.09 -6.60
CA LEU A 449 -22.45 8.63 -5.26
C LEU A 449 -22.90 10.08 -5.31
N VAL A 450 -22.18 10.93 -6.02
CA VAL A 450 -22.54 12.36 -6.16
C VAL A 450 -23.92 12.49 -6.79
N TYR A 451 -24.21 11.71 -7.85
CA TYR A 451 -25.53 11.70 -8.49
C TYR A 451 -26.64 11.28 -7.51
N LEU A 452 -26.48 10.13 -6.84
CA LEU A 452 -27.48 9.60 -5.93
C LEU A 452 -27.76 10.55 -4.76
N LEU A 453 -26.70 11.07 -4.13
CA LEU A 453 -26.85 11.95 -2.99
C LEU A 453 -27.42 13.32 -3.36
N SER A 454 -27.03 13.87 -4.51
CA SER A 454 -27.62 15.09 -5.06
C SER A 454 -29.11 14.91 -5.37
N LYS A 455 -29.47 13.78 -6.00
CA LYS A 455 -30.87 13.42 -6.28
C LYS A 455 -31.69 13.35 -4.99
N ILE A 456 -31.17 12.71 -3.93
CA ILE A 456 -31.86 12.61 -2.64
C ILE A 456 -32.11 13.99 -2.02
N ILE A 457 -31.12 14.91 -2.10
CA ILE A 457 -31.29 16.27 -1.58
C ILE A 457 -32.36 17.01 -2.34
N ILE A 458 -32.42 16.90 -3.67
CA ILE A 458 -33.44 17.51 -4.53
C ILE A 458 -34.83 16.92 -4.21
N GLU A 459 -34.95 15.60 -4.12
CA GLU A 459 -36.21 14.92 -3.80
C GLU A 459 -36.75 15.32 -2.40
N LYS A 460 -35.88 15.44 -1.39
CA LYS A 460 -36.28 15.91 -0.05
C LYS A 460 -36.77 17.36 -0.03
N ASN A 461 -36.29 18.18 -0.94
CA ASN A 461 -36.73 19.57 -1.06
C ASN A 461 -37.81 19.76 -2.13
N ALA A 462 -38.33 18.69 -2.74
CA ALA A 462 -39.30 18.77 -3.88
C ALA A 462 -40.53 19.61 -3.55
N GLN A 463 -41.08 19.47 -2.34
CA GLN A 463 -42.24 20.27 -1.92
C GLN A 463 -41.92 21.74 -1.81
N SER A 464 -40.76 22.12 -1.22
CA SER A 464 -40.32 23.50 -1.15
C SER A 464 -39.97 24.06 -2.53
N ILE A 465 -39.40 23.27 -3.40
CA ILE A 465 -39.13 23.61 -4.81
C ILE A 465 -40.44 23.89 -5.56
N SER A 466 -41.45 23.03 -5.42
CA SER A 466 -42.74 23.21 -6.03
C SER A 466 -43.43 24.50 -5.53
N MET A 467 -43.37 24.76 -4.23
CA MET A 467 -43.92 25.97 -3.63
C MET A 467 -43.21 27.23 -4.18
N THR A 468 -41.86 27.20 -4.27
CA THR A 468 -41.08 28.32 -4.85
C THR A 468 -41.47 28.55 -6.32
N LYS A 469 -41.73 27.48 -7.08
CA LYS A 469 -42.17 27.56 -8.47
C LYS A 469 -43.57 28.20 -8.60
N ILE A 470 -44.50 27.83 -7.71
CA ILE A 470 -45.86 28.42 -7.66
C ILE A 470 -45.78 29.91 -7.35
N LEU A 471 -44.80 30.35 -6.53
CA LEU A 471 -44.53 31.77 -6.19
C LEU A 471 -43.89 32.54 -7.37
N GLY A 472 -43.73 31.94 -8.56
CA GLY A 472 -43.31 32.63 -9.79
C GLY A 472 -41.81 32.65 -10.01
N TYR A 473 -41.00 31.93 -9.22
CA TYR A 473 -39.55 31.87 -9.44
C TYR A 473 -39.21 31.07 -10.69
N SER A 474 -38.27 31.59 -11.47
CA SER A 474 -37.76 30.91 -12.69
C SER A 474 -36.96 29.67 -12.35
N ARG A 475 -36.80 28.76 -13.36
CA ARG A 475 -35.96 27.54 -13.22
C ARG A 475 -34.50 27.86 -12.79
N GLY A 476 -33.95 28.97 -13.33
CA GLY A 476 -32.58 29.39 -13.00
C GLY A 476 -32.44 29.88 -11.55
N GLU A 477 -33.45 30.59 -11.02
CA GLU A 477 -33.47 31.05 -9.63
C GLU A 477 -33.62 29.86 -8.67
N ILE A 478 -34.49 28.91 -8.99
CA ILE A 478 -34.65 27.67 -8.21
C ILE A 478 -33.35 26.85 -8.20
N ALA A 479 -32.69 26.73 -9.35
CA ALA A 479 -31.39 26.05 -9.44
C ALA A 479 -30.34 26.74 -8.55
N ARG A 480 -30.27 28.08 -8.54
CA ARG A 480 -29.38 28.85 -7.67
C ARG A 480 -29.71 28.70 -6.18
N LEU A 481 -30.94 28.39 -5.82
CA LEU A 481 -31.37 28.21 -4.42
C LEU A 481 -31.06 26.82 -3.87
N TYR A 482 -31.16 25.76 -4.68
CA TYR A 482 -31.09 24.37 -4.22
C TYR A 482 -29.89 23.61 -4.81
N ILE A 483 -29.57 23.81 -6.10
CA ILE A 483 -28.46 23.10 -6.75
C ILE A 483 -27.13 23.74 -6.38
N LEU A 484 -27.01 25.08 -6.46
CA LEU A 484 -25.75 25.75 -6.15
C LEU A 484 -25.21 25.46 -4.74
N PRO A 485 -26.04 25.46 -3.66
CA PRO A 485 -25.54 25.04 -2.34
C PRO A 485 -25.04 23.60 -2.31
N THR A 486 -25.72 22.68 -3.04
CA THR A 486 -25.30 21.29 -3.14
C THR A 486 -23.97 21.17 -3.89
N SER A 487 -23.81 21.87 -5.02
CA SER A 487 -22.56 21.89 -5.78
C SER A 487 -21.40 22.48 -4.98
N ILE A 488 -21.63 23.56 -4.24
CA ILE A 488 -20.61 24.12 -3.32
C ILE A 488 -20.22 23.11 -2.24
N MET A 489 -21.20 22.40 -1.68
CA MET A 489 -20.92 21.37 -0.68
C MET A 489 -20.14 20.19 -1.28
N VAL A 490 -20.43 19.77 -2.51
CA VAL A 490 -19.64 18.73 -3.21
C VAL A 490 -18.19 19.20 -3.34
N VAL A 491 -17.96 20.43 -3.83
CA VAL A 491 -16.59 20.98 -3.98
C VAL A 491 -15.87 21.13 -2.64
N LEU A 492 -16.59 21.47 -1.57
CA LEU A 492 -16.01 21.54 -0.22
C LEU A 492 -15.75 20.17 0.41
N CYS A 493 -16.37 19.12 -0.11
CA CYS A 493 -16.20 17.74 0.34
C CYS A 493 -15.03 17.03 -0.35
N VAL A 494 -14.60 17.52 -1.51
CA VAL A 494 -13.42 17.08 -2.26
C VAL A 494 -12.20 17.87 -1.82
#